data_8d5ee134e13894d97f07ce1132969a11
#
_entry.id   8d5ee134e13894d97f07ce1132969a11
#
_cell.length_a   1.000
_cell.length_b   1.000
_cell.length_c   1.000
_cell.angle_alpha   90.00
_cell.angle_beta   90.00
_cell.angle_gamma   90.00
#
_symmetry.space_group_name_H-M   'P 1'
#
loop_
_entity.id
_entity.type
_entity.pdbx_description
1 polymer ?
#
loop_
_entity_poly.entity_id
_entity_poly.type
_entity_poly.pdbx_seq_one_letter_code
_entity_poly.pdbx_strand_id
1 'polypeptide(L)'
;MSFKILVMSCDRYSKYTSELFHHCIEKYWANHPQVYYCLETLDNQYYKTIHSNHSVDKWSLRLVEALKQIKSKIVLVCPDDTFLRKQVDYKVIEKLSTYIDDKLIAINLEPAFDGFQVNEILTIRDSSKKWLTSMMPQLWNKDKLIELIGNKELSPRAVENIGTNTPYIYGIINSNIYFDFGKIRGVYPYAITEGKWAKEMIDFCNKEEIVIDFNGLGFFEK
;
A
#
# COMPACT_ATOMS: atom_id res chain seq x y z
N MET A 1 4.02 -5.61 -17.96
CA MET A 1 3.75 -4.64 -16.89
C MET A 1 5.05 -4.19 -16.26
N SER A 2 5.21 -2.90 -16.05
CA SER A 2 6.46 -2.28 -15.63
C SER A 2 6.77 -2.40 -14.12
N PHE A 3 5.78 -2.80 -13.30
CA PHE A 3 5.93 -2.91 -11.85
C PHE A 3 5.27 -4.18 -11.27
N LYS A 4 5.51 -4.44 -9.99
CA LYS A 4 4.89 -5.52 -9.20
C LYS A 4 4.18 -4.93 -7.99
N ILE A 5 3.28 -5.68 -7.37
CA ILE A 5 2.57 -5.28 -6.15
C ILE A 5 3.13 -6.07 -4.98
N LEU A 6 3.50 -5.40 -3.90
CA LEU A 6 3.88 -5.99 -2.62
C LEU A 6 2.88 -5.57 -1.56
N VAL A 7 2.15 -6.53 -1.04
CA VAL A 7 1.23 -6.35 0.07
C VAL A 7 1.98 -6.69 1.37
N MET A 8 2.08 -5.70 2.24
CA MET A 8 2.64 -5.87 3.57
C MET A 8 1.55 -6.30 4.54
N SER A 9 1.68 -7.50 5.06
CA SER A 9 0.74 -8.09 5.99
C SER A 9 1.47 -8.85 7.12
N CYS A 10 0.73 -9.56 7.94
CA CYS A 10 1.26 -10.53 8.90
C CYS A 10 0.31 -11.72 9.02
N ASP A 11 0.78 -12.84 9.54
CA ASP A 11 0.00 -14.07 9.70
C ASP A 11 -1.30 -13.85 10.49
N ARG A 12 -1.28 -12.90 11.45
CA ARG A 12 -2.45 -12.58 12.27
C ARG A 12 -3.57 -11.95 11.43
N TYR A 13 -3.27 -11.01 10.53
CA TYR A 13 -4.29 -10.27 9.80
C TYR A 13 -4.61 -10.89 8.45
N SER A 14 -3.63 -11.45 7.77
CA SER A 14 -3.77 -12.01 6.42
C SER A 14 -4.92 -13.02 6.31
N LYS A 15 -5.16 -13.84 7.33
CA LYS A 15 -6.28 -14.80 7.38
C LYS A 15 -7.67 -14.15 7.38
N TYR A 16 -7.76 -12.85 7.67
CA TYR A 16 -9.03 -12.10 7.68
C TYR A 16 -9.12 -11.13 6.49
N THR A 17 -7.98 -10.58 6.05
CA THR A 17 -7.95 -9.52 5.02
C THR A 17 -7.73 -10.06 3.62
N SER A 18 -7.04 -11.20 3.46
CA SER A 18 -6.60 -11.69 2.15
C SER A 18 -7.74 -11.98 1.19
N GLU A 19 -8.85 -12.55 1.66
CA GLU A 19 -10.00 -12.86 0.82
C GLU A 19 -10.65 -11.58 0.29
N LEU A 20 -10.85 -10.59 1.16
CA LEU A 20 -11.43 -9.31 0.78
C LEU A 20 -10.51 -8.52 -0.14
N PHE A 21 -9.19 -8.54 0.14
CA PHE A 21 -8.20 -7.94 -0.74
C PHE A 21 -8.24 -8.57 -2.14
N HIS A 22 -8.27 -9.90 -2.21
CA HIS A 22 -8.38 -10.64 -3.46
C HIS A 22 -9.66 -10.26 -4.21
N HIS A 23 -10.83 -10.33 -3.54
CA HIS A 23 -12.11 -9.95 -4.14
C HIS A 23 -12.06 -8.55 -4.75
N CYS A 24 -11.58 -7.57 -4.01
CA CYS A 24 -11.54 -6.18 -4.46
C CYS A 24 -10.56 -5.97 -5.62
N ILE A 25 -9.38 -6.59 -5.58
CA ILE A 25 -8.39 -6.41 -6.63
C ILE A 25 -8.84 -7.09 -7.94
N GLU A 26 -9.42 -8.29 -7.88
CA GLU A 26 -9.95 -8.97 -9.06
C GLU A 26 -11.15 -8.22 -9.67
N LYS A 27 -12.04 -7.70 -8.83
CA LYS A 27 -13.23 -6.95 -9.26
C LYS A 27 -12.86 -5.61 -9.91
N TYR A 28 -11.91 -4.88 -9.32
CA TYR A 28 -11.60 -3.52 -9.70
C TYR A 28 -10.30 -3.34 -10.48
N TRP A 29 -9.50 -4.39 -10.60
CA TRP A 29 -8.24 -4.36 -11.34
C TRP A 29 -7.89 -5.71 -11.96
N ALA A 30 -8.80 -6.32 -12.72
CA ALA A 30 -8.67 -7.67 -13.28
C ALA A 30 -7.34 -7.95 -14.00
N ASN A 31 -6.72 -6.93 -14.62
CA ASN A 31 -5.40 -7.03 -15.27
C ASN A 31 -4.27 -6.47 -14.39
N HIS A 32 -4.36 -6.64 -13.08
CA HIS A 32 -3.34 -6.15 -12.16
C HIS A 32 -1.97 -6.82 -12.38
N PRO A 33 -0.85 -6.15 -12.02
CA PRO A 33 0.46 -6.79 -11.97
C PRO A 33 0.51 -7.95 -10.98
N GLN A 34 1.54 -8.79 -11.11
CA GLN A 34 1.77 -9.86 -10.14
C GLN A 34 1.83 -9.32 -8.71
N VAL A 35 1.05 -9.94 -7.83
CA VAL A 35 0.97 -9.62 -6.40
C VAL A 35 1.84 -10.58 -5.60
N TYR A 36 2.52 -10.04 -4.60
CA TYR A 36 3.26 -10.76 -3.57
C TYR A 36 2.72 -10.35 -2.19
N TYR A 37 2.57 -11.31 -1.30
CA TYR A 37 2.28 -11.08 0.11
C TYR A 37 3.51 -11.30 0.97
N CYS A 38 3.84 -10.37 1.86
CA CYS A 38 4.89 -10.54 2.86
C CYS A 38 4.25 -11.02 4.16
N LEU A 39 4.56 -12.26 4.55
CA LEU A 39 4.06 -12.93 5.76
C LEU A 39 5.23 -13.50 6.59
N GLU A 40 4.94 -14.04 7.78
CA GLU A 40 5.93 -14.71 8.61
C GLU A 40 6.07 -16.18 8.21
N THR A 41 5.01 -16.98 8.42
CA THR A 41 5.04 -18.44 8.28
C THR A 41 3.92 -19.00 7.43
N LEU A 42 2.77 -18.31 7.35
CA LEU A 42 1.62 -18.78 6.56
C LEU A 42 1.80 -18.49 5.07
N ASP A 43 1.24 -19.33 4.24
CA ASP A 43 1.10 -19.07 2.82
C ASP A 43 -0.21 -18.33 2.53
N ASN A 44 -0.15 -17.34 1.64
CA ASN A 44 -1.35 -16.73 1.11
C ASN A 44 -1.97 -17.64 0.04
N GLN A 45 -3.27 -17.90 0.13
CA GLN A 45 -3.94 -18.83 -0.78
C GLN A 45 -4.20 -18.27 -2.19
N TYR A 46 -4.11 -16.95 -2.36
CA TYR A 46 -4.41 -16.27 -3.64
C TYR A 46 -3.16 -15.81 -4.38
N TYR A 47 -2.09 -15.48 -3.63
CA TYR A 47 -0.93 -14.80 -4.17
C TYR A 47 0.37 -15.44 -3.71
N LYS A 48 1.45 -15.17 -4.44
CA LYS A 48 2.76 -15.67 -4.08
C LYS A 48 3.20 -15.06 -2.75
N THR A 49 3.54 -15.90 -1.78
CA THR A 49 4.05 -15.48 -0.50
C THR A 49 5.57 -15.26 -0.55
N ILE A 50 6.02 -14.24 0.13
CA ILE A 50 7.40 -14.00 0.52
C ILE A 50 7.44 -14.10 2.04
N HIS A 51 8.12 -15.11 2.56
CA HIS A 51 8.32 -15.26 4.00
C HIS A 51 9.45 -14.36 4.48
N SER A 52 9.18 -13.63 5.57
CA SER A 52 10.21 -12.84 6.25
C SER A 52 10.70 -13.56 7.48
N ASN A 53 12.04 -13.55 7.66
CA ASN A 53 12.70 -14.08 8.85
C ASN A 53 12.64 -13.11 10.04
N HIS A 54 12.09 -11.92 9.85
CA HIS A 54 11.95 -10.91 10.89
C HIS A 54 10.53 -10.98 11.51
N SER A 55 10.47 -10.74 12.83
CA SER A 55 9.22 -10.63 13.57
C SER A 55 8.38 -9.41 13.12
N VAL A 56 7.10 -9.44 13.43
CA VAL A 56 6.10 -8.44 12.99
C VAL A 56 6.44 -7.00 13.40
N ASP A 57 7.05 -6.84 14.57
CA ASP A 57 7.50 -5.54 15.11
C ASP A 57 8.67 -4.92 14.32
N LYS A 58 9.44 -5.74 13.59
CA LYS A 58 10.54 -5.31 12.72
C LYS A 58 10.04 -5.02 11.28
N TRP A 59 8.98 -4.25 11.19
CA TRP A 59 8.23 -4.07 9.95
C TRP A 59 9.10 -3.60 8.77
N SER A 60 10.00 -2.63 8.99
CA SER A 60 10.86 -2.10 7.93
C SER A 60 11.88 -3.11 7.41
N LEU A 61 12.41 -3.97 8.29
CA LEU A 61 13.35 -5.03 7.88
C LEU A 61 12.61 -6.10 7.06
N ARG A 62 11.37 -6.43 7.42
CA ARG A 62 10.49 -7.31 6.63
C ARG A 62 10.24 -6.74 5.24
N LEU A 63 9.94 -5.45 5.15
CA LEU A 63 9.76 -4.76 3.86
C LEU A 63 11.02 -4.85 3.00
N VAL A 64 12.19 -4.55 3.56
CA VAL A 64 13.49 -4.61 2.84
C VAL A 64 13.77 -6.04 2.37
N GLU A 65 13.54 -7.04 3.22
CA GLU A 65 13.76 -8.46 2.88
C GLU A 65 12.83 -8.89 1.73
N ALA A 66 11.55 -8.50 1.77
CA ALA A 66 10.59 -8.78 0.70
C ALA A 66 10.95 -8.08 -0.61
N LEU A 67 11.32 -6.80 -0.55
CA LEU A 67 11.73 -6.03 -1.73
C LEU A 67 12.93 -6.65 -2.45
N LYS A 68 13.92 -7.17 -1.70
CA LYS A 68 15.10 -7.83 -2.28
C LYS A 68 14.76 -9.09 -3.08
N GLN A 69 13.63 -9.75 -2.79
CA GLN A 69 13.17 -10.96 -3.49
C GLN A 69 12.35 -10.65 -4.75
N ILE A 70 11.87 -9.41 -4.93
CA ILE A 70 11.05 -9.03 -6.07
C ILE A 70 11.91 -8.57 -7.25
N LYS A 71 11.77 -9.27 -8.37
CA LYS A 71 12.44 -8.91 -9.63
C LYS A 71 11.65 -7.82 -10.37
N SER A 72 11.77 -6.59 -9.92
CA SER A 72 11.21 -5.39 -10.57
C SER A 72 11.96 -4.16 -10.08
N LYS A 73 12.16 -3.15 -10.95
CA LYS A 73 12.71 -1.85 -10.53
C LYS A 73 11.68 -1.03 -9.75
N ILE A 74 10.42 -1.12 -10.16
CA ILE A 74 9.31 -0.39 -9.56
C ILE A 74 8.40 -1.38 -8.82
N VAL A 75 7.97 -1.02 -7.61
CA VAL A 75 7.05 -1.81 -6.79
C VAL A 75 5.97 -0.90 -6.22
N LEU A 76 4.71 -1.31 -6.35
CA LEU A 76 3.61 -0.74 -5.58
C LEU A 76 3.59 -1.44 -4.21
N VAL A 77 3.87 -0.70 -3.16
CA VAL A 77 3.76 -1.20 -1.77
C VAL A 77 2.43 -0.73 -1.21
N CYS A 78 1.67 -1.65 -0.63
CA CYS A 78 0.40 -1.34 0.03
C CYS A 78 0.18 -2.21 1.28
N PRO A 79 -0.59 -1.75 2.26
CA PRO A 79 -1.05 -2.58 3.36
C PRO A 79 -2.18 -3.51 2.90
N ASP A 80 -2.43 -4.57 3.64
CA ASP A 80 -3.44 -5.59 3.36
C ASP A 80 -4.86 -5.21 3.82
N ASP A 81 -5.03 -4.08 4.47
CA ASP A 81 -6.28 -3.55 5.01
C ASP A 81 -6.80 -2.29 4.29
N THR A 82 -6.30 -2.04 3.07
CA THR A 82 -6.82 -1.04 2.15
C THR A 82 -7.39 -1.72 0.90
N PHE A 83 -8.66 -1.49 0.61
CA PHE A 83 -9.39 -2.22 -0.43
C PHE A 83 -9.83 -1.29 -1.55
N LEU A 84 -9.61 -1.71 -2.81
CA LEU A 84 -10.10 -0.98 -3.98
C LEU A 84 -11.63 -0.89 -3.97
N ARG A 85 -12.15 0.23 -4.46
CA ARG A 85 -13.60 0.55 -4.51
C ARG A 85 -14.12 0.93 -5.87
N LYS A 86 -13.21 1.17 -6.81
CA LYS A 86 -13.53 1.54 -8.19
C LYS A 86 -12.55 0.91 -9.15
N GLN A 87 -12.95 0.84 -10.41
CA GLN A 87 -12.07 0.38 -11.48
C GLN A 87 -10.79 1.21 -11.51
N VAL A 88 -9.65 0.53 -11.52
CA VAL A 88 -8.33 1.15 -11.64
C VAL A 88 -8.10 1.56 -13.09
N ASP A 89 -7.74 2.82 -13.31
CA ASP A 89 -7.21 3.23 -14.61
C ASP A 89 -5.75 2.76 -14.71
N TYR A 90 -5.60 1.53 -15.18
CA TYR A 90 -4.29 0.89 -15.33
C TYR A 90 -3.33 1.73 -16.18
N LYS A 91 -3.82 2.39 -17.25
CA LYS A 91 -2.95 3.20 -18.14
C LYS A 91 -2.35 4.38 -17.40
N VAL A 92 -3.13 5.02 -16.51
CA VAL A 92 -2.64 6.11 -15.67
C VAL A 92 -1.62 5.59 -14.67
N ILE A 93 -1.88 4.47 -13.99
CA ILE A 93 -0.92 3.92 -13.02
C ILE A 93 0.37 3.45 -13.70
N GLU A 94 0.27 2.82 -14.87
CA GLU A 94 1.44 2.46 -15.67
C GLU A 94 2.23 3.70 -16.11
N LYS A 95 1.55 4.76 -16.56
CA LYS A 95 2.18 6.03 -16.92
C LYS A 95 2.89 6.67 -15.72
N LEU A 96 2.26 6.69 -14.54
CA LEU A 96 2.90 7.19 -13.31
C LEU A 96 4.17 6.41 -12.98
N SER A 97 4.16 5.08 -13.15
CA SER A 97 5.35 4.25 -12.91
C SER A 97 6.53 4.62 -13.81
N THR A 98 6.30 5.18 -15.00
CA THR A 98 7.37 5.61 -15.91
C THR A 98 8.04 6.92 -15.49
N TYR A 99 7.43 7.71 -14.61
CA TYR A 99 8.04 8.92 -14.07
C TYR A 99 9.02 8.65 -12.93
N ILE A 100 8.96 7.44 -12.34
CA ILE A 100 9.82 7.07 -11.22
C ILE A 100 11.23 6.79 -11.73
N ASP A 101 12.19 7.50 -11.14
CA ASP A 101 13.62 7.42 -11.45
C ASP A 101 14.46 7.46 -10.16
N ASP A 102 15.70 7.90 -10.25
CA ASP A 102 16.59 8.02 -9.09
C ASP A 102 16.42 9.33 -8.31
N LYS A 103 15.60 10.28 -8.82
CA LYS A 103 15.24 11.54 -8.17
C LYS A 103 13.80 11.52 -7.67
N LEU A 104 12.82 11.28 -8.55
CA LEU A 104 11.43 11.05 -8.19
C LEU A 104 11.27 9.57 -7.80
N ILE A 105 11.49 9.28 -6.54
CA ILE A 105 11.62 7.88 -6.07
C ILE A 105 10.29 7.25 -5.68
N ALA A 106 9.24 8.03 -5.46
CA ALA A 106 7.94 7.50 -5.06
C ALA A 106 6.77 8.37 -5.53
N ILE A 107 5.63 7.72 -5.81
CA ILE A 107 4.36 8.39 -6.12
C ILE A 107 3.26 7.75 -5.27
N ASN A 108 2.68 8.54 -4.36
CA ASN A 108 1.54 8.12 -3.54
C ASN A 108 0.27 8.08 -4.41
N LEU A 109 -0.52 7.02 -4.28
CA LEU A 109 -1.78 6.84 -5.01
C LEU A 109 -3.01 7.35 -4.24
N GLU A 110 -2.81 7.98 -3.08
CA GLU A 110 -3.85 8.74 -2.37
C GLU A 110 -3.71 10.23 -2.68
N PRO A 111 -4.70 10.88 -3.30
CA PRO A 111 -4.61 12.31 -3.64
C PRO A 111 -4.50 13.20 -2.40
N ALA A 112 -3.64 14.20 -2.46
CA ALA A 112 -3.58 15.31 -1.50
C ALA A 112 -3.27 16.63 -2.24
N PHE A 113 -3.69 17.74 -1.65
CA PHE A 113 -3.54 19.07 -2.22
C PHE A 113 -2.33 19.78 -1.62
N ASP A 114 -1.14 19.16 -1.71
CA ASP A 114 0.09 19.72 -1.19
C ASP A 114 1.24 19.57 -2.18
N GLY A 115 1.51 20.60 -2.95
CA GLY A 115 2.63 20.55 -3.88
C GLY A 115 2.40 21.33 -5.17
N PHE A 116 3.27 21.09 -6.14
CA PHE A 116 3.23 21.69 -7.46
C PHE A 116 2.74 20.70 -8.51
N GLN A 117 1.62 21.01 -9.16
CA GLN A 117 1.04 20.18 -10.22
C GLN A 117 1.93 20.23 -11.47
N VAL A 118 2.42 19.06 -11.89
CA VAL A 118 3.26 18.90 -13.09
C VAL A 118 2.40 18.72 -14.33
N ASN A 119 1.36 17.92 -14.23
CA ASN A 119 0.41 17.64 -15.31
C ASN A 119 -0.94 17.17 -14.73
N GLU A 120 -1.83 16.67 -15.56
CA GLU A 120 -3.18 16.23 -15.18
C GLU A 120 -3.23 15.05 -14.19
N ILE A 121 -2.17 14.24 -14.13
CA ILE A 121 -2.16 13.04 -13.27
C ILE A 121 -1.17 13.11 -12.11
N LEU A 122 -0.21 14.04 -12.11
CA LEU A 122 0.91 14.09 -11.17
C LEU A 122 1.12 15.47 -10.57
N THR A 123 1.22 15.51 -9.25
CA THR A 123 1.73 16.63 -8.46
C THR A 123 3.03 16.22 -7.78
N ILE A 124 4.04 17.08 -7.79
CA ILE A 124 5.26 16.93 -6.98
C ILE A 124 4.99 17.54 -5.61
N ARG A 125 5.24 16.76 -4.56
CA ARG A 125 5.02 17.17 -3.18
C ARG A 125 6.12 18.10 -2.67
N ASP A 126 5.74 19.01 -1.80
CA ASP A 126 6.69 19.85 -1.05
C ASP A 126 7.52 18.96 -0.09
N SER A 127 8.84 18.98 -0.24
CA SER A 127 9.78 18.15 0.54
C SER A 127 9.77 18.47 2.05
N SER A 128 9.22 19.61 2.46
CA SER A 128 9.05 19.97 3.86
C SER A 128 7.85 19.30 4.55
N LYS A 129 6.97 18.69 3.76
CA LYS A 129 5.76 18.05 4.29
C LYS A 129 6.06 16.71 4.97
N LYS A 130 5.17 16.32 5.88
CA LYS A 130 5.16 15.00 6.52
C LYS A 130 4.54 13.96 5.57
N TRP A 131 4.75 12.68 5.90
CA TRP A 131 4.18 11.52 5.21
C TRP A 131 4.52 11.46 3.72
N LEU A 132 5.73 11.88 3.35
CA LEU A 132 6.24 11.70 1.99
C LEU A 132 6.44 10.21 1.66
N THR A 133 6.74 9.41 2.69
CA THR A 133 6.87 7.96 2.66
C THR A 133 5.64 7.31 3.28
N SER A 134 4.47 7.57 2.70
CA SER A 134 3.20 7.08 3.22
C SER A 134 3.12 5.55 3.23
N MET A 135 2.42 5.01 4.25
CA MET A 135 2.02 3.59 4.28
C MET A 135 0.78 3.29 3.42
N MET A 136 0.19 4.30 2.81
CA MET A 136 -0.85 4.14 1.80
C MET A 136 -0.26 3.52 0.52
N PRO A 137 -1.08 2.95 -0.39
CA PRO A 137 -0.60 2.44 -1.67
C PRO A 137 0.29 3.45 -2.38
N GLN A 138 1.56 3.11 -2.55
CA GLN A 138 2.59 4.00 -3.09
C GLN A 138 3.50 3.25 -4.05
N LEU A 139 3.68 3.79 -5.27
CA LEU A 139 4.67 3.31 -6.23
C LEU A 139 6.06 3.76 -5.79
N TRP A 140 7.05 2.87 -5.86
CA TRP A 140 8.41 3.12 -5.40
C TRP A 140 9.46 2.69 -6.40
N ASN A 141 10.54 3.48 -6.52
CA ASN A 141 11.82 2.94 -6.93
C ASN A 141 12.30 2.01 -5.81
N LYS A 142 12.30 0.70 -6.09
CA LYS A 142 12.59 -0.34 -5.10
C LYS A 142 13.94 -0.15 -4.41
N ASP A 143 14.97 0.12 -5.20
CA ASP A 143 16.34 0.23 -4.69
C ASP A 143 16.51 1.48 -3.81
N LYS A 144 15.84 2.58 -4.18
CA LYS A 144 15.82 3.81 -3.37
C LYS A 144 15.04 3.65 -2.07
N LEU A 145 13.96 2.88 -2.06
CA LEU A 145 13.26 2.56 -0.81
C LEU A 145 14.13 1.70 0.12
N ILE A 146 14.83 0.70 -0.43
CA ILE A 146 15.79 -0.10 0.35
C ILE A 146 16.92 0.78 0.91
N GLU A 147 17.48 1.68 0.10
CA GLU A 147 18.52 2.63 0.53
C GLU A 147 18.03 3.54 1.66
N LEU A 148 16.81 4.10 1.52
CA LEU A 148 16.22 5.03 2.49
C LEU A 148 15.96 4.38 3.86
N ILE A 149 15.48 3.14 3.87
CA ILE A 149 15.27 2.34 5.09
C ILE A 149 16.62 1.87 5.66
N GLY A 150 17.50 1.33 4.83
CA GLY A 150 18.74 0.71 5.25
C GLY A 150 18.51 -0.46 6.20
N ASN A 151 19.23 -0.46 7.32
CA ASN A 151 19.12 -1.47 8.38
C ASN A 151 18.35 -0.97 9.61
N LYS A 152 17.54 0.08 9.47
CA LYS A 152 16.82 0.67 10.60
C LYS A 152 15.60 -0.19 10.96
N GLU A 153 15.45 -0.51 12.23
CA GLU A 153 14.28 -1.19 12.78
C GLU A 153 13.18 -0.14 13.04
N LEU A 154 12.29 0.04 12.08
CA LEU A 154 11.24 1.05 12.12
C LEU A 154 9.86 0.40 12.10
N SER A 155 8.96 0.93 12.92
CA SER A 155 7.52 0.63 12.79
C SER A 155 6.95 1.25 11.51
N PRO A 156 5.77 0.83 11.04
CA PRO A 156 5.10 1.46 9.89
C PRO A 156 5.00 2.98 10.02
N ARG A 157 4.56 3.46 11.19
CA ARG A 157 4.43 4.91 11.48
C ARG A 157 5.78 5.66 11.46
N ALA A 158 6.87 5.00 11.87
CA ALA A 158 8.20 5.61 11.82
C ALA A 158 8.71 5.71 10.37
N VAL A 159 8.41 4.71 9.53
CA VAL A 159 8.72 4.76 8.09
C VAL A 159 8.04 5.93 7.40
N GLU A 160 6.83 6.31 7.79
CA GLU A 160 6.12 7.47 7.20
C GLU A 160 6.87 8.81 7.32
N ASN A 161 7.86 8.90 8.20
CA ASN A 161 8.61 10.13 8.44
C ASN A 161 10.05 10.11 7.87
N ILE A 162 10.53 9.00 7.33
CA ILE A 162 11.92 8.91 6.85
C ILE A 162 12.18 9.68 5.54
N GLY A 163 11.14 10.01 4.79
CA GLY A 163 11.23 10.77 3.54
C GLY A 163 11.50 12.26 3.71
N THR A 164 11.25 12.80 4.90
CA THR A 164 11.43 14.23 5.18
C THR A 164 12.92 14.60 5.23
N ASN A 165 13.29 15.74 4.61
CA ASN A 165 14.67 16.24 4.54
C ASN A 165 15.64 15.31 3.78
N THR A 166 15.16 14.50 2.86
CA THR A 166 15.98 13.74 1.93
C THR A 166 16.20 14.52 0.63
N PRO A 167 17.23 14.20 -0.17
CA PRO A 167 17.43 14.84 -1.47
C PRO A 167 16.45 14.35 -2.55
N TYR A 168 15.54 13.45 -2.19
CA TYR A 168 14.62 12.82 -3.11
C TYR A 168 13.35 13.62 -3.32
N ILE A 169 12.73 13.41 -4.47
CA ILE A 169 11.45 13.98 -4.86
C ILE A 169 10.36 12.93 -4.66
N TYR A 170 9.20 13.38 -4.22
CA TYR A 170 8.02 12.56 -3.99
C TYR A 170 6.85 13.12 -4.78
N GLY A 171 6.13 12.24 -5.46
CA GLY A 171 4.93 12.57 -6.20
C GLY A 171 3.66 12.10 -5.51
N ILE A 172 2.55 12.60 -6.03
CA ILE A 172 1.21 12.17 -5.62
C ILE A 172 0.27 12.22 -6.82
N ILE A 173 -0.64 11.26 -6.88
CA ILE A 173 -1.69 11.24 -7.91
C ILE A 173 -2.67 12.40 -7.69
N ASN A 174 -3.14 13.03 -8.76
CA ASN A 174 -3.99 14.22 -8.65
C ASN A 174 -5.46 13.89 -8.32
N SER A 175 -5.91 12.67 -8.54
CA SER A 175 -7.30 12.30 -8.36
C SER A 175 -7.47 10.83 -8.02
N ASN A 176 -8.44 10.53 -7.16
CA ASN A 176 -8.86 9.16 -6.84
C ASN A 176 -9.75 8.52 -7.93
N ILE A 177 -10.06 9.23 -9.01
CA ILE A 177 -10.78 8.61 -10.13
C ILE A 177 -9.96 7.51 -10.82
N TYR A 178 -8.63 7.57 -10.73
CA TYR A 178 -7.70 6.62 -11.34
C TYR A 178 -7.37 5.42 -10.46
N PHE A 179 -7.38 5.63 -9.13
CA PHE A 179 -7.10 4.63 -8.12
C PHE A 179 -7.79 5.02 -6.82
N ASP A 180 -8.80 4.25 -6.41
CA ASP A 180 -9.60 4.58 -5.23
C ASP A 180 -9.74 3.37 -4.30
N PHE A 181 -9.17 3.47 -3.13
CA PHE A 181 -9.41 2.55 -2.01
C PHE A 181 -10.29 3.19 -0.92
N GLY A 182 -10.82 4.38 -1.20
CA GLY A 182 -11.83 5.07 -0.39
C GLY A 182 -11.41 5.37 1.03
N LYS A 183 -12.36 5.92 1.75
CA LYS A 183 -12.25 6.17 3.19
C LYS A 183 -13.23 5.24 3.89
N ILE A 184 -12.73 4.25 4.61
CA ILE A 184 -13.57 3.28 5.31
C ILE A 184 -14.12 3.94 6.57
N ARG A 185 -13.25 4.66 7.29
CA ARG A 185 -13.60 5.30 8.55
C ARG A 185 -13.39 6.82 8.48
N GLY A 186 -14.39 7.55 7.99
CA GLY A 186 -14.33 9.01 7.89
C GLY A 186 -13.17 9.47 7.01
N VAL A 187 -12.06 9.90 7.61
CA VAL A 187 -10.84 10.32 6.89
C VAL A 187 -9.82 9.20 6.69
N TYR A 188 -10.00 8.04 7.34
CA TYR A 188 -9.05 6.93 7.31
C TYR A 188 -9.52 5.81 6.39
N PRO A 189 -8.66 5.29 5.49
CA PRO A 189 -8.99 4.20 4.58
C PRO A 189 -8.78 2.81 5.18
N TYR A 190 -8.16 2.70 6.35
CA TYR A 190 -7.82 1.43 6.97
C TYR A 190 -9.04 0.67 7.47
N ALA A 191 -9.14 -0.59 7.12
CA ALA A 191 -10.18 -1.49 7.60
C ALA A 191 -9.90 -1.99 9.03
N ILE A 192 -8.64 -2.00 9.44
CA ILE A 192 -8.22 -2.45 10.77
C ILE A 192 -7.64 -1.27 11.56
N THR A 193 -8.11 -1.08 12.77
CA THR A 193 -7.64 -0.06 13.71
C THR A 193 -7.36 -0.73 15.06
N GLU A 194 -6.13 -0.55 15.58
CA GLU A 194 -5.70 -1.15 16.85
C GLU A 194 -5.97 -2.68 16.92
N GLY A 195 -5.82 -3.36 15.77
CA GLY A 195 -5.99 -4.79 15.67
C GLY A 195 -7.44 -5.29 15.59
N LYS A 196 -8.40 -4.39 15.38
CA LYS A 196 -9.84 -4.67 15.29
C LYS A 196 -10.42 -4.08 14.01
N TRP A 197 -11.51 -4.67 13.51
CA TRP A 197 -12.24 -4.17 12.37
C TRP A 197 -12.88 -2.80 12.62
N ALA A 198 -12.82 -1.90 11.66
CA ALA A 198 -13.69 -0.74 11.64
C ALA A 198 -15.15 -1.19 11.41
N LYS A 199 -16.12 -0.61 12.14
CA LYS A 199 -17.55 -1.01 12.01
C LYS A 199 -18.10 -0.77 10.61
N GLU A 200 -17.59 0.23 9.93
CA GLU A 200 -17.93 0.60 8.55
C GLU A 200 -17.62 -0.51 7.53
N MET A 201 -16.82 -1.51 7.93
CA MET A 201 -16.54 -2.69 7.11
C MET A 201 -17.77 -3.56 6.87
N ILE A 202 -18.76 -3.55 7.78
CA ILE A 202 -20.03 -4.28 7.59
C ILE A 202 -20.74 -3.74 6.35
N ASP A 203 -20.91 -2.42 6.25
CA ASP A 203 -21.56 -1.79 5.10
C ASP A 203 -20.75 -1.97 3.82
N PHE A 204 -19.42 -1.91 3.94
CA PHE A 204 -18.53 -2.17 2.80
C PHE A 204 -18.71 -3.58 2.27
N CYS A 205 -18.65 -4.60 3.13
CA CYS A 205 -18.80 -6.01 2.73
C CYS A 205 -20.20 -6.31 2.18
N ASN A 206 -21.25 -5.72 2.77
CA ASN A 206 -22.61 -5.83 2.24
C ASN A 206 -22.72 -5.25 0.82
N LYS A 207 -22.11 -4.09 0.57
CA LYS A 207 -22.09 -3.46 -0.76
C LYS A 207 -21.28 -4.26 -1.76
N GLU A 208 -20.20 -4.90 -1.32
CA GLU A 208 -19.35 -5.74 -2.16
C GLU A 208 -19.93 -7.16 -2.36
N GLU A 209 -21.02 -7.51 -1.65
CA GLU A 209 -21.65 -8.84 -1.67
C GLU A 209 -20.69 -9.96 -1.23
N ILE A 210 -19.80 -9.66 -0.28
CA ILE A 210 -18.84 -10.60 0.29
C ILE A 210 -19.13 -10.86 1.76
N VAL A 211 -19.01 -12.11 2.18
CA VAL A 211 -19.20 -12.53 3.58
C VAL A 211 -17.83 -12.69 4.24
N ILE A 212 -17.59 -11.93 5.29
CA ILE A 212 -16.35 -11.98 6.07
C ILE A 212 -16.67 -12.36 7.52
N ASP A 213 -15.83 -13.20 8.11
CA ASP A 213 -15.89 -13.48 9.56
C ASP A 213 -15.22 -12.35 10.35
N PHE A 214 -16.04 -11.50 10.96
CA PHE A 214 -15.57 -10.40 11.81
C PHE A 214 -15.24 -10.83 13.25
N ASN A 215 -15.63 -12.04 13.67
CA ASN A 215 -15.53 -12.45 15.08
C ASN A 215 -14.09 -12.62 15.55
N GLY A 216 -13.18 -13.01 14.65
CA GLY A 216 -11.79 -13.29 15.00
C GLY A 216 -10.98 -12.07 15.46
N LEU A 217 -11.33 -10.85 15.02
CA LEU A 217 -10.71 -9.60 15.48
C LEU A 217 -11.65 -8.74 16.32
N GLY A 218 -12.96 -8.91 16.16
CA GLY A 218 -13.98 -8.03 16.72
C GLY A 218 -13.94 -6.61 16.13
N PHE A 219 -14.77 -5.71 16.68
CA PHE A 219 -14.86 -4.33 16.18
C PHE A 219 -14.16 -3.35 17.10
N PHE A 220 -13.55 -2.32 16.47
CA PHE A 220 -13.02 -1.16 17.18
C PHE A 220 -14.17 -0.34 17.76
N GLU A 221 -14.14 -0.09 19.05
CA GLU A 221 -15.06 0.78 19.78
C GLU A 221 -14.38 2.16 19.96
N LYS A 222 -15.10 3.22 19.59
CA LYS A 222 -14.63 4.59 19.79
C LYS A 222 -14.75 4.99 21.25
#